data_97623add2c69e6cd45a1270334592d2e
#
_entry.id   97623add2c69e6cd45a1270334592d2e
#
_cell.length_a   1.000
_cell.length_b   1.000
_cell.length_c   1.000
_cell.angle_alpha   90.00
_cell.angle_beta   90.00
_cell.angle_gamma   90.00
#
_symmetry.space_group_name_H-M   'P 1'
#
loop_
_entity.id
_entity.type
_entity.pdbx_description
1 polymer ?
#
loop_
_entity_poly.entity_id
_entity_poly.type
_entity_poly.pdbx_seq_one_letter_code
_entity_poly.pdbx_strand_id
1 'polypeptide(L)' 'IKGLAADISCKDSSTRAIMMDALVYAGFERFGLDKGFIHVDIDNLEKPSPVIWLY' A
#
# COMPACT_ATOMS: atom_id res chain seq x y z
N ILE A 1 -11.79 11.71 10.94
CA ILE A 1 -11.00 11.93 9.73
C ILE A 1 -11.19 10.79 8.75
N LYS A 2 -11.27 11.11 7.52
CA LYS A 2 -11.43 10.11 6.51
C LYS A 2 -10.08 9.51 6.16
N GLY A 3 -10.12 8.28 5.69
CA GLY A 3 -8.91 7.64 5.27
C GLY A 3 -8.27 8.35 4.09
N LEU A 4 -6.98 8.18 3.97
CA LEU A 4 -6.21 8.69 2.85
C LEU A 4 -5.83 7.52 1.96
N ALA A 5 -5.78 7.76 0.67
CA ALA A 5 -5.44 6.72 -0.27
C ALA A 5 -4.58 7.31 -1.38
N ALA A 6 -3.65 6.52 -1.88
CA ALA A 6 -2.79 6.93 -2.97
C ALA A 6 -2.35 5.72 -3.76
N ASP A 7 -2.17 5.92 -5.06
CA ASP A 7 -1.57 4.92 -5.94
C ASP A 7 -0.18 5.41 -6.31
N ILE A 8 0.81 4.59 -6.05
CA ILE A 8 2.20 4.95 -6.27
C ILE A 8 2.73 4.13 -7.44
N SER A 9 3.13 4.81 -8.48
CA SER A 9 3.62 4.13 -9.67
C SER A 9 4.92 3.40 -9.38
N CYS A 10 5.00 2.13 -9.74
CA CYS A 10 6.25 1.38 -9.68
C CYS A 10 6.12 0.21 -10.62
N LYS A 11 7.09 0.06 -11.52
CA LYS A 11 6.94 -0.88 -12.61
C LYS A 11 7.91 -2.05 -12.55
N ASP A 12 8.85 -2.02 -11.66
CA ASP A 12 9.78 -3.13 -11.54
C ASP A 12 9.79 -3.69 -10.13
N SER A 13 10.24 -4.91 -10.04
CA SER A 13 10.18 -5.67 -8.80
C SER A 13 11.05 -5.05 -7.70
N SER A 14 12.24 -4.58 -8.05
CA SER A 14 13.15 -3.99 -7.08
C SER A 14 12.57 -2.72 -6.48
N THR A 15 12.05 -1.85 -7.32
CA THR A 15 11.42 -0.62 -6.84
C THR A 15 10.22 -0.93 -5.97
N ARG A 16 9.43 -1.92 -6.36
CA ARG A 16 8.26 -2.30 -5.58
C ARG A 16 8.67 -2.78 -4.19
N ALA A 17 9.72 -3.58 -4.12
CA ALA A 17 10.18 -4.10 -2.84
C ALA A 17 10.68 -2.98 -1.93
N ILE A 18 11.43 -2.03 -2.49
CA ILE A 18 11.94 -0.91 -1.72
C ILE A 18 10.80 -0.04 -1.22
N MET A 19 9.82 0.22 -2.07
CA MET A 19 8.69 1.04 -1.69
C MET A 19 7.82 0.36 -0.64
N MET A 20 7.60 -0.94 -0.78
CA MET A 20 6.84 -1.68 0.22
C MET A 20 7.53 -1.63 1.57
N ASP A 21 8.84 -1.82 1.57
CA ASP A 21 9.60 -1.76 2.82
C ASP A 21 9.46 -0.39 3.48
N ALA A 22 9.58 0.66 2.70
CA ALA A 22 9.46 2.00 3.22
C ALA A 22 8.05 2.29 3.76
N LEU A 23 7.04 1.82 3.06
CA LEU A 23 5.66 2.06 3.47
C LEU A 23 5.31 1.30 4.75
N VAL A 24 5.77 0.08 4.86
CA VAL A 24 5.57 -0.70 6.07
C VAL A 24 6.29 -0.03 7.24
N TYR A 25 7.52 0.41 7.02
CA TYR A 25 8.27 1.09 8.07
C TYR A 25 7.56 2.38 8.51
N ALA A 26 6.90 3.05 7.58
CA ALA A 26 6.18 4.28 7.89
C ALA A 26 4.87 4.03 8.64
N GLY A 27 4.43 2.79 8.73
CA GLY A 27 3.27 2.45 9.53
C GLY A 27 2.01 2.14 8.74
N PHE A 28 2.09 2.10 7.43
CA PHE A 28 0.92 1.71 6.63
C PHE A 28 0.68 0.21 6.76
N GLU A 29 -0.58 -0.16 6.71
CA GLU A 29 -0.98 -1.55 6.90
C GLU A 29 -1.96 -2.05 5.85
N ARG A 30 -2.29 -1.25 4.86
CA ARG A 30 -3.26 -1.64 3.85
C ARG A 30 -2.70 -1.37 2.49
N PHE A 31 -2.50 -2.44 1.71
CA PHE A 31 -1.84 -2.34 0.42
C PHE A 31 -2.57 -3.13 -0.65
N GLY A 32 -2.65 -2.57 -1.84
CA GLY A 32 -3.09 -3.30 -3.01
C GLY A 32 -1.97 -3.32 -4.02
N LEU A 33 -1.64 -4.49 -4.55
CA LEU A 33 -0.52 -4.63 -5.46
C LEU A 33 -0.99 -4.88 -6.88
N ASP A 34 -0.41 -4.16 -7.81
CA ASP A 34 -0.62 -4.34 -9.23
C ASP A 34 0.74 -4.30 -9.91
N LYS A 35 0.78 -4.70 -11.17
CA LYS A 35 2.05 -4.70 -11.91
C LYS A 35 2.66 -3.33 -12.04
N GLY A 36 1.84 -2.31 -12.11
CA GLY A 36 2.31 -0.96 -12.37
C GLY A 36 2.21 0.00 -11.21
N PHE A 37 1.63 -0.42 -10.09
CA PHE A 37 1.47 0.50 -8.97
C PHE A 37 1.25 -0.24 -7.66
N ILE A 38 1.43 0.49 -6.58
CA ILE A 38 1.04 0.06 -5.25
C ILE A 38 -0.04 1.02 -4.78
N HIS A 39 -1.19 0.46 -4.43
CA HIS A 39 -2.22 1.24 -3.76
C HIS A 39 -1.96 1.14 -2.26
N VAL A 40 -2.01 2.26 -1.57
CA VAL A 40 -1.84 2.27 -0.13
C VAL A 40 -2.92 3.18 0.45
N ASP A 41 -3.49 2.78 1.57
CA ASP A 41 -4.47 3.63 2.20
C ASP A 41 -4.40 3.51 3.71
N ILE A 42 -5.06 4.45 4.36
CA ILE A 42 -5.26 4.47 5.79
C ILE A 42 -6.77 4.47 5.99
N ASP A 43 -7.26 3.41 6.58
CA ASP A 43 -8.67 3.34 6.92
C ASP A 43 -8.72 2.67 8.26
N ASN A 44 -8.83 3.46 9.27
CA ASN A 44 -8.69 2.97 10.63
C ASN A 44 -10.00 2.72 11.33
N LEU A 45 -11.10 2.70 10.61
CA LEU A 45 -12.38 2.58 11.28
C LEU A 45 -12.89 1.15 11.32
N GLU A 46 -13.24 0.59 10.19
CA GLU A 46 -13.91 -0.69 10.22
C GLU A 46 -13.33 -1.71 9.27
N LYS A 47 -12.35 -1.32 8.51
CA LYS A 47 -11.80 -2.22 7.52
C LYS A 47 -10.64 -2.99 8.12
N PRO A 48 -10.44 -4.20 7.67
CA PRO A 48 -9.37 -5.01 8.24
C PRO A 48 -8.00 -4.43 7.96
N SER A 49 -7.09 -4.66 8.89
CA SER A 49 -5.68 -4.38 8.72
C SER A 49 -4.91 -5.22 9.72
N PRO A 50 -3.70 -5.61 9.43
CA PRO A 50 -2.99 -5.37 8.17
C PRO A 50 -3.50 -6.28 7.06
N VAL A 51 -3.51 -5.80 5.84
CA VAL A 51 -3.94 -6.60 4.68
C VAL A 51 -3.15 -6.22 3.44
N ILE A 52 -2.96 -7.18 2.58
CA ILE A 52 -2.40 -6.97 1.25
C ILE A 52 -3.29 -7.73 0.28
N TRP A 53 -3.77 -7.07 -0.74
CA TRP A 53 -4.58 -7.73 -1.75
C TRP A 53 -3.92 -7.54 -3.11
N LEU A 54 -4.34 -8.36 -4.05
CA LEU A 54 -3.84 -8.32 -5.42
C LEU A 54 -4.96 -7.86 -6.34
N TYR A 55 -4.60 -7.03 -7.26
CA TYR A 55 -5.54 -6.62 -8.30
C TYR A 55 -5.58 -7.63 -9.42
#